data_32112ec78ff8fad5751cd9367dbb6df0
#
_entry.id   32112ec78ff8fad5751cd9367dbb6df0
#
_cell.length_a   1.000
_cell.length_b   1.000
_cell.length_c   1.000
_cell.angle_alpha   90.00
_cell.angle_beta   90.00
_cell.angle_gamma   90.00
#
_symmetry.space_group_name_H-M   'P 1'
#
loop_
_entity.id
_entity.type
_entity.pdbx_description
1 polymer ?
#
loop_
_entity_poly.entity_id
_entity_poly.type
_entity_poly.pdbx_seq_one_letter_code
_entity_poly.pdbx_strand_id
1 'polypeptide(L)'
;MHAPLFDASVPVFRRYLLQLHALLVRAAQHDRPTAPLLQARLAPDMLPLAVQVEVAVNFVFRACAPLAGQALPPFGEPRQNFATLQARVAEGLAFLDTLAPADFADAAQRQISDPAGETTVTLDGSTFLQQYALPNFFFHTSMVYAILRQQGLPLSKGDFDGWHVYTAWQAR
;
A
#
# COMPACT_ATOMS: atom_id res chain seq x y z
N MET A 1 -18.54 -5.24 19.25
CA MET A 1 -19.36 -5.31 18.01
C MET A 1 -18.47 -5.89 16.92
N HIS A 2 -18.92 -6.92 16.22
CA HIS A 2 -18.15 -7.51 15.12
C HIS A 2 -18.29 -6.63 13.87
N ALA A 3 -17.18 -6.18 13.28
CA ALA A 3 -17.16 -5.32 12.11
C ALA A 3 -16.31 -5.98 11.00
N PRO A 4 -16.91 -6.89 10.21
CA PRO A 4 -16.14 -7.74 9.28
C PRO A 4 -15.27 -6.97 8.30
N LEU A 5 -15.72 -5.79 7.81
CA LEU A 5 -14.93 -5.00 6.89
C LEU A 5 -13.80 -4.23 7.57
N PHE A 6 -13.92 -3.90 8.87
CA PHE A 6 -12.80 -3.39 9.65
C PHE A 6 -11.72 -4.47 9.77
N ASP A 7 -12.09 -5.69 10.18
CA ASP A 7 -11.14 -6.80 10.35
C ASP A 7 -10.49 -7.22 9.03
N ALA A 8 -11.23 -7.12 7.91
CA ALA A 8 -10.72 -7.44 6.58
C ALA A 8 -9.90 -6.31 5.93
N SER A 9 -9.87 -5.10 6.48
CA SER A 9 -9.18 -3.94 5.91
C SER A 9 -8.09 -3.41 6.81
N VAL A 10 -8.41 -2.78 7.93
CA VAL A 10 -7.48 -2.01 8.76
C VAL A 10 -6.27 -2.84 9.22
N PRO A 11 -6.41 -4.04 9.81
CA PRO A 11 -5.25 -4.87 10.20
C PRO A 11 -4.44 -5.36 8.98
N VAL A 12 -5.11 -5.62 7.85
CA VAL A 12 -4.46 -6.06 6.62
C VAL A 12 -3.59 -4.95 6.05
N PHE A 13 -4.16 -3.76 5.81
CA PHE A 13 -3.40 -2.61 5.34
C PHE A 13 -2.25 -2.26 6.28
N ARG A 14 -2.50 -2.25 7.59
CA ARG A 14 -1.47 -1.97 8.60
C ARG A 14 -0.28 -2.91 8.49
N ARG A 15 -0.51 -4.22 8.40
CA ARG A 15 0.56 -5.21 8.25
C ARG A 15 1.43 -4.89 7.04
N TYR A 16 0.83 -4.76 5.88
CA TYR A 16 1.59 -4.57 4.64
C TYR A 16 2.22 -3.18 4.53
N LEU A 17 1.67 -2.14 5.15
CA LEU A 17 2.34 -0.84 5.29
C LEU A 17 3.60 -0.93 6.16
N LEU A 18 3.58 -1.71 7.24
CA LEU A 18 4.78 -1.96 8.06
C LEU A 18 5.87 -2.67 7.25
N GLN A 19 5.50 -3.67 6.43
CA GLN A 19 6.46 -4.31 5.53
C GLN A 19 6.96 -3.34 4.45
N LEU A 20 6.07 -2.55 3.84
CA LEU A 20 6.45 -1.54 2.87
C LEU A 20 7.43 -0.52 3.47
N HIS A 21 7.20 -0.07 4.70
CA HIS A 21 8.14 0.80 5.42
C HIS A 21 9.51 0.14 5.58
N ALA A 22 9.55 -1.11 6.03
CA ALA A 22 10.80 -1.87 6.19
C ALA A 22 11.55 -2.04 4.85
N LEU A 23 10.84 -2.30 3.76
CA LEU A 23 11.43 -2.35 2.41
C LEU A 23 12.07 -1.02 2.02
N LEU A 24 11.41 0.11 2.30
CA LEU A 24 11.94 1.45 2.02
C LEU A 24 13.16 1.79 2.89
N VAL A 25 13.19 1.35 4.15
CA VAL A 25 14.37 1.51 5.02
C VAL A 25 15.56 0.75 4.43
N ARG A 26 15.36 -0.50 4.03
CA ARG A 26 16.43 -1.32 3.39
C ARG A 26 16.87 -0.72 2.06
N ALA A 27 15.94 -0.22 1.25
CA ALA A 27 16.26 0.41 -0.03
C ALA A 27 17.09 1.70 0.16
N ALA A 28 16.78 2.49 1.19
CA ALA A 28 17.56 3.69 1.52
C ALA A 28 18.99 3.40 1.98
N GLN A 29 19.24 2.21 2.52
CA GLN A 29 20.57 1.76 3.00
C GLN A 29 21.35 0.98 1.94
N HIS A 30 20.77 0.74 0.77
CA HIS A 30 21.43 -0.01 -0.30
C HIS A 30 22.44 0.86 -1.04
N ASP A 31 23.53 0.25 -1.54
CA ASP A 31 24.65 0.94 -2.20
C ASP A 31 24.29 1.60 -3.56
N ARG A 32 23.11 1.36 -4.09
CA ARG A 32 22.66 1.99 -5.34
C ARG A 32 22.31 3.46 -5.15
N PRO A 33 22.61 4.31 -6.13
CA PRO A 33 22.20 5.72 -6.08
C PRO A 33 20.69 5.87 -5.92
N THR A 34 20.27 6.75 -5.02
CA THR A 34 18.86 6.94 -4.65
C THR A 34 17.97 7.36 -5.83
N ALA A 35 18.40 8.36 -6.60
CA ALA A 35 17.56 8.90 -7.67
C ALA A 35 17.26 7.88 -8.81
N PRO A 36 18.24 7.13 -9.35
CA PRO A 36 17.96 6.05 -10.29
C PRO A 36 17.06 4.95 -9.70
N LEU A 37 17.26 4.59 -8.43
CA LEU A 37 16.45 3.55 -7.77
C LEU A 37 14.99 3.98 -7.66
N LEU A 38 14.70 5.22 -7.27
CA LEU A 38 13.34 5.74 -7.18
C LEU A 38 12.64 5.81 -8.54
N GLN A 39 13.37 5.94 -9.65
CA GLN A 39 12.86 5.96 -11.01
C GLN A 39 12.83 4.57 -11.68
N ALA A 40 13.34 3.54 -11.00
CA ALA A 40 13.37 2.19 -11.54
C ALA A 40 11.94 1.65 -11.79
N ARG A 41 11.78 0.90 -12.89
CA ARG A 41 10.51 0.33 -13.37
C ARG A 41 10.73 -1.11 -13.85
N LEU A 42 9.69 -1.93 -13.80
CA LEU A 42 9.76 -3.28 -14.40
C LEU A 42 9.70 -3.23 -15.93
N ALA A 43 8.92 -2.29 -16.49
CA ALA A 43 8.84 -2.03 -17.92
C ALA A 43 8.78 -0.51 -18.17
N PRO A 44 9.18 -0.04 -19.37
CA PRO A 44 9.26 1.40 -19.66
C PRO A 44 7.95 2.19 -19.47
N ASP A 45 6.82 1.54 -19.70
CA ASP A 45 5.46 2.08 -19.59
C ASP A 45 4.81 1.87 -18.21
N MET A 46 5.50 1.20 -17.27
CA MET A 46 5.02 1.02 -15.91
C MET A 46 5.39 2.20 -15.01
N LEU A 47 4.65 2.36 -13.91
CA LEU A 47 4.95 3.36 -12.89
C LEU A 47 6.29 3.08 -12.20
N PRO A 48 7.10 4.13 -11.89
CA PRO A 48 8.36 3.98 -11.18
C PRO A 48 8.16 3.64 -9.71
N LEU A 49 9.21 3.13 -9.06
CA LEU A 49 9.21 2.72 -7.65
C LEU A 49 8.55 3.75 -6.72
N ALA A 50 8.94 5.02 -6.82
CA ALA A 50 8.39 6.05 -5.94
C ALA A 50 6.87 6.18 -6.09
N VAL A 51 6.37 6.18 -7.32
CA VAL A 51 4.93 6.29 -7.60
C VAL A 51 4.18 5.02 -7.18
N GLN A 52 4.78 3.83 -7.33
CA GLN A 52 4.17 2.58 -6.83
C GLN A 52 3.93 2.65 -5.31
N VAL A 53 4.90 3.16 -4.54
CA VAL A 53 4.75 3.37 -3.10
C VAL A 53 3.60 4.33 -2.79
N GLU A 54 3.56 5.48 -3.47
CA GLU A 54 2.52 6.49 -3.25
C GLU A 54 1.13 5.95 -3.53
N VAL A 55 0.96 5.26 -4.67
CA VAL A 55 -0.34 4.68 -5.04
C VAL A 55 -0.77 3.60 -4.05
N ALA A 56 0.17 2.76 -3.58
CA ALA A 56 -0.13 1.78 -2.55
C ALA A 56 -0.68 2.45 -1.28
N VAL A 57 -0.02 3.50 -0.78
CA VAL A 57 -0.49 4.23 0.41
C VAL A 57 -1.81 4.95 0.14
N ASN A 58 -1.97 5.54 -1.07
CA ASN A 58 -3.22 6.19 -1.45
C ASN A 58 -4.42 5.22 -1.41
N PHE A 59 -4.23 3.95 -1.80
CA PHE A 59 -5.29 2.94 -1.70
C PHE A 59 -5.72 2.64 -0.26
N VAL A 60 -4.86 2.84 0.74
CA VAL A 60 -5.27 2.74 2.15
C VAL A 60 -6.32 3.81 2.50
N PHE A 61 -6.07 5.06 2.12
CA PHE A 61 -7.04 6.15 2.34
C PHE A 61 -8.30 5.97 1.49
N ARG A 62 -8.13 5.67 0.20
CA ARG A 62 -9.23 5.46 -0.77
C ARG A 62 -10.15 4.31 -0.34
N ALA A 63 -9.61 3.29 0.35
CA ALA A 63 -10.39 2.20 0.89
C ALA A 63 -11.02 2.55 2.25
N CYS A 64 -10.21 2.89 3.23
CA CYS A 64 -10.67 2.96 4.61
C CYS A 64 -11.47 4.23 4.92
N ALA A 65 -11.19 5.38 4.30
CA ALA A 65 -11.94 6.60 4.58
C ALA A 65 -13.43 6.45 4.19
N PRO A 66 -13.79 6.08 2.94
CA PRO A 66 -15.20 5.92 2.60
C PRO A 66 -15.86 4.73 3.33
N LEU A 67 -15.13 3.63 3.60
CA LEU A 67 -15.65 2.52 4.40
C LEU A 67 -15.98 2.95 5.84
N ALA A 68 -15.23 3.90 6.40
CA ALA A 68 -15.49 4.50 7.72
C ALA A 68 -16.48 5.68 7.66
N GLY A 69 -17.01 6.03 6.49
CA GLY A 69 -17.91 7.17 6.31
C GLY A 69 -17.22 8.53 6.42
N GLN A 70 -15.90 8.56 6.23
CA GLN A 70 -15.09 9.77 6.29
C GLN A 70 -14.79 10.30 4.89
N ALA A 71 -14.53 11.61 4.78
CA ALA A 71 -14.03 12.22 3.55
C ALA A 71 -12.61 11.74 3.25
N LEU A 72 -12.32 11.59 1.95
CA LEU A 72 -10.97 11.26 1.51
C LEU A 72 -10.03 12.45 1.77
N PRO A 73 -8.92 12.26 2.51
CA PRO A 73 -7.96 13.33 2.74
C PRO A 73 -7.18 13.66 1.45
N PRO A 74 -6.66 14.88 1.31
CA PRO A 74 -5.78 15.23 0.19
C PRO A 74 -4.49 14.43 0.24
N PHE A 75 -3.97 14.00 -0.93
CA PHE A 75 -2.75 13.20 -1.01
C PHE A 75 -1.45 14.01 -0.95
N GLY A 76 -1.54 15.33 -1.14
CA GLY A 76 -0.38 16.23 -1.13
C GLY A 76 0.51 16.08 -2.38
N GLU A 77 1.70 16.69 -2.30
CA GLU A 77 2.66 16.67 -3.41
C GLU A 77 3.42 15.33 -3.50
N PRO A 78 3.86 14.94 -4.71
CA PRO A 78 4.65 13.72 -4.91
C PRO A 78 5.94 13.69 -4.08
N ARG A 79 6.25 12.55 -3.51
CA ARG A 79 7.44 12.34 -2.67
C ARG A 79 8.67 12.03 -3.53
N GLN A 80 9.82 12.65 -3.21
CA GLN A 80 10.98 12.62 -4.10
C GLN A 80 12.21 11.91 -3.52
N ASN A 81 12.13 11.39 -2.31
CA ASN A 81 13.22 10.64 -1.67
C ASN A 81 12.67 9.59 -0.69
N PHE A 82 13.53 8.67 -0.24
CA PHE A 82 13.11 7.60 0.66
C PHE A 82 12.57 8.11 2.00
N ALA A 83 13.14 9.18 2.55
CA ALA A 83 12.66 9.73 3.83
C ALA A 83 11.22 10.25 3.72
N THR A 84 10.89 10.96 2.63
CA THR A 84 9.53 11.46 2.40
C THR A 84 8.55 10.34 2.03
N LEU A 85 9.00 9.27 1.34
CA LEU A 85 8.18 8.07 1.12
C LEU A 85 7.90 7.29 2.41
N GLN A 86 8.90 7.15 3.29
CA GLN A 86 8.71 6.57 4.62
C GLN A 86 7.73 7.39 5.47
N ALA A 87 7.84 8.72 5.42
CA ALA A 87 6.87 9.61 6.06
C ALA A 87 5.45 9.41 5.50
N ARG A 88 5.31 9.21 4.18
CA ARG A 88 4.01 8.92 3.56
C ARG A 88 3.41 7.61 4.07
N VAL A 89 4.21 6.57 4.23
CA VAL A 89 3.75 5.30 4.84
C VAL A 89 3.35 5.52 6.29
N ALA A 90 4.11 6.33 7.06
CA ALA A 90 3.76 6.66 8.44
C ALA A 90 2.44 7.45 8.54
N GLU A 91 2.15 8.36 7.60
CA GLU A 91 0.84 9.04 7.48
C GLU A 91 -0.30 8.01 7.31
N GLY A 92 -0.12 7.01 6.43
CA GLY A 92 -1.09 5.93 6.25
C GLY A 92 -1.31 5.10 7.51
N LEU A 93 -0.24 4.76 8.24
CA LEU A 93 -0.33 4.05 9.52
C LEU A 93 -1.05 4.88 10.59
N ALA A 94 -0.70 6.16 10.71
CA ALA A 94 -1.35 7.07 11.66
C ALA A 94 -2.84 7.25 11.35
N PHE A 95 -3.22 7.33 10.07
CA PHE A 95 -4.62 7.36 9.68
C PHE A 95 -5.36 6.08 10.11
N LEU A 96 -4.79 4.89 9.86
CA LEU A 96 -5.41 3.63 10.30
C LEU A 96 -5.59 3.56 11.83
N ASP A 97 -4.72 4.21 12.61
CA ASP A 97 -4.81 4.28 14.07
C ASP A 97 -5.98 5.15 14.57
N THR A 98 -6.54 6.01 13.72
CA THR A 98 -7.73 6.81 14.05
C THR A 98 -9.04 6.06 13.87
N LEU A 99 -9.03 4.90 13.20
CA LEU A 99 -10.24 4.16 12.82
C LEU A 99 -10.62 3.13 13.89
N ALA A 100 -11.91 3.07 14.18
CA ALA A 100 -12.48 2.11 15.13
C ALA A 100 -13.47 1.15 14.44
N PRO A 101 -13.68 -0.08 14.97
CA PRO A 101 -14.67 -1.02 14.41
C PRO A 101 -16.07 -0.42 14.27
N ALA A 102 -16.46 0.51 15.16
CA ALA A 102 -17.77 1.17 15.11
C ALA A 102 -17.98 2.01 13.84
N ASP A 103 -16.91 2.58 13.27
CA ASP A 103 -16.98 3.40 12.05
C ASP A 103 -17.41 2.58 10.82
N PHE A 104 -17.23 1.25 10.90
CA PHE A 104 -17.51 0.30 9.82
C PHE A 104 -18.87 -0.42 9.97
N ALA A 105 -19.75 0.03 10.88
CA ALA A 105 -21.02 -0.66 11.16
C ALA A 105 -21.87 -0.89 9.90
N ASP A 106 -22.00 0.13 9.03
CA ASP A 106 -22.79 0.08 7.79
C ASP A 106 -21.91 0.03 6.52
N ALA A 107 -20.63 -0.28 6.69
CA ALA A 107 -19.66 -0.21 5.60
C ALA A 107 -20.01 -1.14 4.42
N ALA A 108 -20.59 -2.31 4.70
CA ALA A 108 -20.86 -3.34 3.67
C ALA A 108 -21.84 -2.87 2.59
N GLN A 109 -22.86 -2.09 2.96
CA GLN A 109 -23.90 -1.59 2.05
C GLN A 109 -23.62 -0.19 1.52
N ARG A 110 -22.59 0.49 2.05
CA ARG A 110 -22.25 1.85 1.63
C ARG A 110 -21.79 1.88 0.17
N GLN A 111 -22.43 2.71 -0.65
CA GLN A 111 -22.01 2.90 -2.04
C GLN A 111 -20.76 3.76 -2.07
N ILE A 112 -19.69 3.25 -2.67
CA ILE A 112 -18.38 3.92 -2.77
C ILE A 112 -18.05 4.11 -4.24
N SER A 113 -17.76 5.36 -4.61
CA SER A 113 -17.30 5.73 -5.95
C SER A 113 -15.83 6.14 -5.90
N ASP A 114 -15.03 5.63 -6.84
CA ASP A 114 -13.60 5.88 -6.89
C ASP A 114 -13.10 5.97 -8.35
N PRO A 115 -12.21 6.93 -8.68
CA PRO A 115 -11.60 7.01 -10.01
C PRO A 115 -10.76 5.77 -10.32
N ALA A 116 -11.00 5.18 -11.50
CA ALA A 116 -10.29 4.00 -12.01
C ALA A 116 -9.78 4.28 -13.43
N GLY A 117 -8.63 4.98 -13.54
CA GLY A 117 -8.12 5.47 -14.81
C GLY A 117 -9.05 6.55 -15.40
N GLU A 118 -9.55 6.31 -16.62
CA GLU A 118 -10.47 7.24 -17.33
C GLU A 118 -11.94 7.02 -16.96
N THR A 119 -12.24 6.09 -16.05
CA THR A 119 -13.60 5.78 -15.60
C THR A 119 -13.76 5.94 -14.09
N THR A 120 -14.97 5.77 -13.60
CA THR A 120 -15.29 5.70 -12.17
C THR A 120 -15.96 4.37 -11.88
N VAL A 121 -15.47 3.65 -10.87
CA VAL A 121 -16.18 2.49 -10.32
C VAL A 121 -17.12 2.95 -9.21
N THR A 122 -18.31 2.36 -9.14
CA THR A 122 -19.25 2.55 -8.03
C THR A 122 -19.71 1.18 -7.57
N LEU A 123 -19.36 0.82 -6.34
CA LEU A 123 -19.54 -0.52 -5.78
C LEU A 123 -20.06 -0.43 -4.34
N ASP A 124 -20.77 -1.46 -3.86
CA ASP A 124 -21.00 -1.61 -2.44
C ASP A 124 -19.67 -1.85 -1.68
N GLY A 125 -19.64 -1.50 -0.40
CA GLY A 125 -18.39 -1.50 0.37
C GLY A 125 -17.71 -2.87 0.46
N SER A 126 -18.46 -3.97 0.47
CA SER A 126 -17.88 -5.32 0.49
C SER A 126 -17.16 -5.62 -0.84
N THR A 127 -17.83 -5.39 -1.95
CA THR A 127 -17.28 -5.57 -3.29
C THR A 127 -16.12 -4.60 -3.54
N PHE A 128 -16.29 -3.34 -3.14
CA PHE A 128 -15.25 -2.32 -3.25
C PHE A 128 -13.96 -2.73 -2.55
N LEU A 129 -14.03 -3.17 -1.28
CA LEU A 129 -12.86 -3.59 -0.54
C LEU A 129 -12.20 -4.82 -1.18
N GLN A 130 -12.99 -5.88 -1.44
CA GLN A 130 -12.44 -7.19 -1.77
C GLN A 130 -12.03 -7.33 -3.23
N GLN A 131 -12.76 -6.69 -4.16
CA GLN A 131 -12.55 -6.88 -5.59
C GLN A 131 -11.84 -5.69 -6.26
N TYR A 132 -11.74 -4.53 -5.58
CA TYR A 132 -11.10 -3.37 -6.13
C TYR A 132 -9.95 -2.85 -5.25
N ALA A 133 -10.21 -2.43 -4.01
CA ALA A 133 -9.20 -1.72 -3.21
C ALA A 133 -8.03 -2.62 -2.78
N LEU A 134 -8.29 -3.79 -2.20
CA LEU A 134 -7.24 -4.74 -1.79
C LEU A 134 -6.43 -5.27 -2.99
N PRO A 135 -7.04 -5.71 -4.11
CA PRO A 135 -6.27 -6.11 -5.29
C PRO A 135 -5.34 -5.02 -5.82
N ASN A 136 -5.79 -3.78 -5.89
CA ASN A 136 -4.95 -2.66 -6.31
C ASN A 136 -3.83 -2.36 -5.31
N PHE A 137 -4.13 -2.35 -4.02
CA PHE A 137 -3.11 -2.19 -2.98
C PHE A 137 -2.02 -3.27 -3.09
N PHE A 138 -2.42 -4.54 -3.22
CA PHE A 138 -1.46 -5.64 -3.37
C PHE A 138 -0.72 -5.60 -4.69
N PHE A 139 -1.36 -5.16 -5.78
CA PHE A 139 -0.65 -4.92 -7.03
C PHE A 139 0.51 -3.95 -6.84
N HIS A 140 0.25 -2.77 -6.29
CA HIS A 140 1.28 -1.73 -6.13
C HIS A 140 2.36 -2.12 -5.11
N THR A 141 2.02 -2.72 -3.98
CA THR A 141 3.02 -3.22 -3.01
C THR A 141 3.87 -4.35 -3.59
N SER A 142 3.28 -5.24 -4.41
CA SER A 142 4.03 -6.29 -5.11
C SER A 142 4.97 -5.70 -6.15
N MET A 143 4.57 -4.64 -6.86
CA MET A 143 5.44 -3.94 -7.80
C MET A 143 6.64 -3.29 -7.09
N VAL A 144 6.44 -2.69 -5.92
CA VAL A 144 7.56 -2.17 -5.10
C VAL A 144 8.54 -3.29 -4.78
N TYR A 145 8.06 -4.42 -4.25
CA TYR A 145 8.91 -5.58 -3.95
C TYR A 145 9.66 -6.07 -5.20
N ALA A 146 8.95 -6.25 -6.31
CA ALA A 146 9.52 -6.77 -7.54
C ALA A 146 10.60 -5.84 -8.15
N ILE A 147 10.35 -4.51 -8.16
CA ILE A 147 11.33 -3.52 -8.60
C ILE A 147 12.58 -3.58 -7.72
N LEU A 148 12.44 -3.57 -6.39
CA LEU A 148 13.57 -3.65 -5.48
C LEU A 148 14.37 -4.94 -5.66
N ARG A 149 13.69 -6.09 -5.88
CA ARG A 149 14.34 -7.36 -6.23
C ARG A 149 15.11 -7.29 -7.54
N GLN A 150 14.50 -6.75 -8.60
CA GLN A 150 15.13 -6.55 -9.90
C GLN A 150 16.38 -5.64 -9.79
N GLN A 151 16.31 -4.66 -8.89
CA GLN A 151 17.44 -3.76 -8.63
C GLN A 151 18.53 -4.38 -7.73
N GLY A 152 18.41 -5.64 -7.36
CA GLY A 152 19.44 -6.40 -6.66
C GLY A 152 19.34 -6.38 -5.13
N LEU A 153 18.29 -5.84 -4.54
CA LEU A 153 18.12 -5.93 -3.09
C LEU A 153 17.88 -7.39 -2.67
N PRO A 154 18.59 -7.89 -1.65
CA PRO A 154 18.47 -9.27 -1.17
C PRO A 154 17.21 -9.41 -0.29
N LEU A 155 16.03 -9.44 -0.91
CA LEU A 155 14.73 -9.57 -0.27
C LEU A 155 14.19 -10.99 -0.43
N SER A 156 13.47 -11.46 0.57
CA SER A 156 12.72 -12.73 0.57
C SER A 156 11.20 -12.46 0.60
N LYS A 157 10.41 -13.50 0.47
CA LYS A 157 8.95 -13.39 0.63
C LYS A 157 8.57 -12.90 2.03
N GLY A 158 9.35 -13.24 3.06
CA GLY A 158 9.14 -12.77 4.43
C GLY A 158 9.26 -11.25 4.57
N ASP A 159 10.10 -10.61 3.76
CA ASP A 159 10.21 -9.15 3.72
C ASP A 159 8.97 -8.48 3.11
N PHE A 160 8.19 -9.21 2.31
CA PHE A 160 6.94 -8.74 1.76
C PHE A 160 5.75 -8.95 2.70
N ASP A 161 5.61 -10.16 3.29
CA ASP A 161 4.39 -10.51 4.03
C ASP A 161 4.55 -10.50 5.56
N GLY A 162 5.79 -10.53 6.06
CA GLY A 162 6.09 -10.57 7.49
C GLY A 162 5.73 -11.89 8.18
N TRP A 163 5.42 -12.95 7.41
CA TRP A 163 5.05 -14.27 7.91
C TRP A 163 6.10 -15.33 7.64
N HIS A 164 6.65 -15.32 6.43
CA HIS A 164 7.60 -16.32 6.01
C HIS A 164 8.99 -16.03 6.60
N VAL A 165 9.57 -17.02 7.27
CA VAL A 165 10.92 -16.96 7.84
C VAL A 165 11.81 -17.95 7.08
N TYR A 166 12.93 -17.45 6.55
CA TYR A 166 13.94 -18.27 5.88
C TYR A 166 15.26 -18.13 6.63
N THR A 167 15.86 -19.27 7.04
CA THR A 167 17.13 -19.30 7.78
C THR A 167 18.33 -18.92 6.92
N ALA A 168 18.25 -19.12 5.62
CA ALA A 168 19.16 -18.57 4.61
C ALA A 168 18.44 -18.47 3.28
N TRP A 169 18.52 -17.31 2.61
CA TRP A 169 18.12 -17.18 1.23
C TRP A 169 19.31 -17.61 0.35
N GLN A 170 19.28 -18.84 -0.15
CA GLN A 170 20.18 -19.26 -1.23
C GLN A 170 19.52 -18.91 -2.55
N ALA A 171 20.10 -17.95 -3.29
CA ALA A 171 19.78 -17.79 -4.71
C ALA A 171 20.20 -19.11 -5.41
N ARG A 172 19.21 -19.88 -5.85
CA ARG A 172 19.42 -21.03 -6.75
C ARG A 172 19.39 -20.56 -8.17
#